data_efc8624a5d3ac5c60eeffb1ca0e0e3e2
#
_entry.id   efc8624a5d3ac5c60eeffb1ca0e0e3e2
#
_cell.length_a   1.000
_cell.length_b   1.000
_cell.length_c   1.000
_cell.angle_alpha   90.00
_cell.angle_beta   90.00
_cell.angle_gamma   90.00
#
_symmetry.space_group_name_H-M   'P 1'
#
loop_
_entity.id
_entity.type
_entity.pdbx_description
1 polymer ?
#
loop_
_entity_poly.entity_id
_entity_poly.type
_entity_poly.pdbx_seq_one_letter_code
_entity_poly.pdbx_strand_id
1 'polypeptide(L)'
;FDSTVTENDIRVEESIYQCCDLAPEARQAIRSLTERLYIGGPLTNSKGQNCGYRRCRASGVLTTSCGNTLTCYLKASAACRAAKLQDCTMLVCGDDLVVICESAGTQEDAASLRVFTEAMTRYSAPPGDPPQPEYDLELITSCSSNVSVAHDASGKRVYYLTRDPTTPLARAAW
;
A
#
# COMPACT_ATOMS: atom_id res chain seq x y z
N PHE A 1 2.43 -7.97 3.25
CA PHE A 1 3.00 -7.06 2.24
C PHE A 1 4.51 -6.86 2.45
N ASP A 2 4.96 -6.51 3.66
CA ASP A 2 6.38 -6.21 3.94
C ASP A 2 7.34 -7.27 3.41
N SER A 3 7.01 -8.56 3.58
CA SER A 3 7.82 -9.68 3.11
C SER A 3 7.91 -9.81 1.59
N THR A 4 7.01 -9.17 0.86
CA THR A 4 6.96 -9.19 -0.62
C THR A 4 7.75 -8.03 -1.25
N VAL A 5 8.14 -7.03 -0.46
CA VAL A 5 8.92 -5.88 -0.92
C VAL A 5 10.37 -6.31 -1.14
N THR A 6 10.83 -6.23 -2.37
CA THR A 6 12.17 -6.67 -2.77
C THR A 6 13.22 -5.59 -2.56
N GLU A 7 14.50 -5.98 -2.61
CA GLU A 7 15.61 -5.03 -2.63
C GLU A 7 15.46 -4.00 -3.76
N ASN A 8 15.07 -4.46 -4.95
CA ASN A 8 14.86 -3.56 -6.08
C ASN A 8 13.75 -2.54 -5.83
N ASP A 9 12.67 -2.95 -5.18
CA ASP A 9 11.58 -2.04 -4.79
C ASP A 9 12.09 -0.95 -3.86
N ILE A 10 12.94 -1.28 -2.90
CA ILE A 10 13.51 -0.34 -1.94
C ILE A 10 14.50 0.60 -2.61
N ARG A 11 15.25 0.15 -3.61
CA ARG A 11 16.14 1.01 -4.40
C ARG A 11 15.36 1.99 -5.27
N VAL A 12 14.24 1.57 -5.84
CA VAL A 12 13.33 2.47 -6.56
C VAL A 12 12.75 3.51 -5.60
N GLU A 13 12.34 3.11 -4.41
CA GLU A 13 11.88 4.00 -3.35
C GLU A 13 12.94 5.06 -2.99
N GLU A 14 14.17 4.64 -2.77
CA GLU A 14 15.28 5.58 -2.52
C GLU A 14 15.46 6.57 -3.67
N SER A 15 15.36 6.10 -4.91
CA SER A 15 15.48 6.98 -6.08
C SER A 15 14.41 8.09 -6.09
N ILE A 16 13.21 7.80 -5.58
CA ILE A 16 12.13 8.79 -5.44
C ILE A 16 12.47 9.81 -4.34
N TYR A 17 12.97 9.35 -3.20
CA TYR A 17 13.42 10.27 -2.14
C TYR A 17 14.52 11.21 -2.63
N GLN A 18 15.43 10.72 -3.46
CA GLN A 18 16.52 11.51 -4.04
C GLN A 18 16.05 12.55 -5.05
N CYS A 19 14.79 12.49 -5.50
CA CYS A 19 14.19 13.54 -6.33
C CYS A 19 13.81 14.79 -5.53
N CYS A 20 13.78 14.74 -4.20
CA CYS A 20 13.50 15.88 -3.37
C CYS A 20 14.68 16.87 -3.34
N ASP A 21 14.39 18.11 -3.03
CA ASP A 21 15.43 19.15 -2.83
C ASP A 21 16.07 18.94 -1.44
N LEU A 22 17.14 18.16 -1.43
CA LEU A 22 17.81 17.70 -0.21
C LEU A 22 19.20 18.31 -0.09
N ALA A 23 19.59 18.66 1.15
CA ALA A 23 20.97 18.96 1.47
C ALA A 23 21.89 17.74 1.22
N PRO A 24 23.17 17.94 0.85
CA PRO A 24 24.09 16.82 0.59
C PRO A 24 24.19 15.80 1.73
N GLU A 25 24.13 16.24 2.96
CA GLU A 25 24.15 15.40 4.17
C GLU A 25 22.90 14.50 4.25
N ALA A 26 21.73 15.06 3.91
CA ALA A 26 20.48 14.29 3.88
C ALA A 26 20.50 13.24 2.77
N ARG A 27 21.01 13.57 1.58
CA ARG A 27 21.18 12.62 0.48
C ARG A 27 22.06 11.44 0.89
N GLN A 28 23.17 11.74 1.52
CA GLN A 28 24.13 10.73 1.98
C GLN A 28 23.51 9.86 3.09
N ALA A 29 22.77 10.46 4.02
CA ALA A 29 22.09 9.74 5.09
C ALA A 29 21.04 8.75 4.53
N ILE A 30 20.22 9.19 3.58
CA ILE A 30 19.21 8.32 2.93
C ILE A 30 19.91 7.17 2.21
N ARG A 31 20.95 7.42 1.46
CA ARG A 31 21.73 6.39 0.76
C ARG A 31 22.32 5.38 1.73
N SER A 32 22.92 5.86 2.81
CA SER A 32 23.52 5.01 3.84
C SER A 32 22.46 4.16 4.56
N LEU A 33 21.33 4.72 4.92
CA LEU A 33 20.24 3.99 5.57
C LEU A 33 19.61 2.95 4.63
N THR A 34 19.49 3.25 3.35
CA THR A 34 19.02 2.29 2.34
C THR A 34 19.94 1.08 2.31
N GLU A 35 21.24 1.28 2.15
CA GLU A 35 22.23 0.21 2.05
C GLU A 35 22.39 -0.60 3.35
N ARG A 36 22.31 0.04 4.50
CA ARG A 36 22.66 -0.56 5.79
C ARG A 36 21.45 -1.04 6.61
N LEU A 37 20.26 -0.54 6.31
CA LEU A 37 19.06 -0.82 7.10
C LEU A 37 17.88 -1.22 6.25
N TYR A 38 17.52 -0.43 5.22
CA TYR A 38 16.24 -0.58 4.56
C TYR A 38 16.17 -1.78 3.63
N ILE A 39 17.24 -2.10 2.90
CA ILE A 39 17.24 -3.25 1.98
C ILE A 39 17.37 -4.59 2.69
N GLY A 40 17.92 -4.62 3.88
CA GLY A 40 18.11 -5.84 4.64
C GLY A 40 18.93 -5.64 5.91
N GLY A 41 19.06 -6.70 6.68
CA GLY A 41 19.81 -6.70 7.91
C GLY A 41 19.71 -8.01 8.67
N PRO A 42 20.55 -8.20 9.68
CA PRO A 42 20.52 -9.40 10.51
C PRO A 42 19.24 -9.44 11.35
N LEU A 43 18.74 -10.65 11.55
CA LEU A 43 17.63 -10.94 12.46
C LEU A 43 18.20 -11.49 13.75
N THR A 44 17.88 -10.85 14.87
CA THR A 44 18.31 -11.27 16.19
C THR A 44 17.12 -11.48 17.12
N ASN A 45 17.23 -12.44 18.05
CA ASN A 45 16.23 -12.62 19.08
C ASN A 45 16.49 -11.68 20.29
N SER A 46 15.63 -11.76 21.30
CA SER A 46 15.76 -10.97 22.53
C SER A 46 17.05 -11.25 23.32
N LYS A 47 17.73 -12.37 23.05
CA LYS A 47 19.00 -12.75 23.67
C LYS A 47 20.23 -12.32 22.85
N GLY A 48 20.01 -11.60 21.73
CA GLY A 48 21.09 -11.15 20.84
C GLY A 48 21.64 -12.23 19.91
N GLN A 49 21.02 -13.41 19.85
CA GLN A 49 21.46 -14.49 18.97
C GLN A 49 21.00 -14.24 17.54
N ASN A 50 21.86 -14.52 16.56
CA ASN A 50 21.52 -14.40 15.15
C ASN A 50 20.51 -15.49 14.75
N CYS A 51 19.36 -15.07 14.21
CA CYS A 51 18.29 -15.95 13.77
C CYS A 51 18.12 -15.96 12.24
N GLY A 52 18.93 -15.22 11.51
CA GLY A 52 18.87 -15.14 10.06
C GLY A 52 19.13 -13.74 9.51
N TYR A 53 18.77 -13.53 8.24
CA TYR A 53 18.98 -12.27 7.54
C TYR A 53 17.71 -11.84 6.80
N ARG A 54 17.29 -10.60 7.01
CA ARG A 54 16.14 -10.00 6.31
C ARG A 54 16.59 -9.48 4.95
N ARG A 55 15.83 -9.79 3.90
CA ARG A 55 16.05 -9.29 2.53
C ARG A 55 14.79 -8.61 1.96
N CYS A 56 13.97 -8.08 2.84
CA CYS A 56 12.70 -7.42 2.51
C CYS A 56 12.51 -6.19 3.39
N ARG A 57 11.34 -5.56 3.28
CA ARG A 57 10.97 -4.42 4.12
C ARG A 57 11.03 -4.79 5.60
N ALA A 58 11.70 -3.96 6.40
CA ALA A 58 11.57 -4.01 7.84
C ALA A 58 10.25 -3.37 8.27
N SER A 59 9.48 -4.09 9.09
CA SER A 59 8.30 -3.52 9.72
C SER A 59 8.73 -2.57 10.85
N GLY A 60 8.05 -1.42 10.94
CA GLY A 60 8.27 -0.46 12.03
C GLY A 60 9.49 0.44 11.90
N VAL A 61 10.19 0.48 10.76
CA VAL A 61 11.17 1.52 10.46
C VAL A 61 10.48 2.80 9.98
N LEU A 62 11.20 3.92 10.00
CA LEU A 62 10.65 5.24 9.65
C LEU A 62 9.96 5.26 8.27
N THR A 63 10.50 4.56 7.30
CA THR A 63 10.04 4.58 5.91
C THR A 63 9.00 3.52 5.58
N THR A 64 8.61 2.65 6.50
CA THR A 64 7.71 1.52 6.21
C THR A 64 6.39 1.99 5.61
N SER A 65 5.71 2.93 6.23
CA SER A 65 4.39 3.40 5.76
C SER A 65 4.50 4.13 4.42
N CYS A 66 5.37 5.12 4.31
CA CYS A 66 5.58 5.89 3.08
C CYS A 66 6.10 4.99 1.96
N GLY A 67 7.09 4.15 2.26
CA GLY A 67 7.68 3.23 1.29
C GLY A 67 6.70 2.19 0.78
N ASN A 68 5.90 1.61 1.65
CA ASN A 68 4.85 0.69 1.25
C ASN A 68 3.78 1.38 0.39
N THR A 69 3.41 2.62 0.72
CA THR A 69 2.49 3.41 -0.09
C THR A 69 3.03 3.65 -1.51
N LEU A 70 4.27 4.08 -1.63
CA LEU A 70 4.92 4.29 -2.94
C LEU A 70 5.03 2.99 -3.74
N THR A 71 5.49 1.92 -3.10
CA THR A 71 5.65 0.61 -3.74
C THR A 71 4.32 0.04 -4.20
N CYS A 72 3.30 0.07 -3.35
CA CYS A 72 1.95 -0.37 -3.68
C CYS A 72 1.37 0.45 -4.84
N TYR A 73 1.49 1.77 -4.79
CA TYR A 73 1.04 2.67 -5.85
C TYR A 73 1.69 2.36 -7.21
N LEU A 74 3.01 2.21 -7.24
CA LEU A 74 3.74 1.94 -8.49
C LEU A 74 3.36 0.59 -9.09
N LYS A 75 3.30 -0.45 -8.29
CA LYS A 75 2.90 -1.79 -8.74
C LYS A 75 1.44 -1.82 -9.18
N ALA A 76 0.54 -1.20 -8.42
CA ALA A 76 -0.88 -1.11 -8.77
C ALA A 76 -1.12 -0.31 -10.04
N SER A 77 -0.39 0.79 -10.24
CA SER A 77 -0.45 1.58 -11.48
C SER A 77 -0.07 0.75 -12.70
N ALA A 78 1.00 -0.03 -12.61
CA ALA A 78 1.42 -0.94 -13.67
C ALA A 78 0.38 -2.06 -13.89
N ALA A 79 -0.20 -2.59 -12.82
CA ALA A 79 -1.23 -3.63 -12.91
C ALA A 79 -2.54 -3.09 -13.54
N CYS A 80 -2.95 -1.86 -13.23
CA CYS A 80 -4.08 -1.21 -13.88
C CYS A 80 -3.87 -1.08 -15.39
N ARG A 81 -2.67 -0.70 -15.82
CA ARG A 81 -2.32 -0.64 -17.26
C ARG A 81 -2.34 -2.03 -17.89
N ALA A 82 -1.79 -3.04 -17.23
CA ALA A 82 -1.79 -4.42 -17.72
C ALA A 82 -3.22 -4.98 -17.87
N ALA A 83 -4.11 -4.64 -16.94
CA ALA A 83 -5.51 -5.04 -16.97
C ALA A 83 -6.38 -4.14 -17.86
N LYS A 84 -5.81 -3.09 -18.47
CA LYS A 84 -6.49 -2.11 -19.33
C LYS A 84 -7.70 -1.45 -18.66
N LEU A 85 -7.61 -1.23 -17.35
CA LEU A 85 -8.63 -0.52 -16.60
C LEU A 85 -8.71 0.94 -17.06
N GLN A 86 -9.91 1.49 -17.15
CA GLN A 86 -10.17 2.84 -17.64
C GLN A 86 -10.48 3.79 -16.49
N ASP A 87 -9.97 5.03 -16.60
CA ASP A 87 -10.24 6.12 -15.66
C ASP A 87 -9.98 5.74 -14.19
N CYS A 88 -8.82 5.14 -13.94
CA CYS A 88 -8.43 4.68 -12.62
C CYS A 88 -8.11 5.82 -11.67
N THR A 89 -8.72 5.78 -10.49
CA THR A 89 -8.32 6.53 -9.31
C THR A 89 -7.92 5.53 -8.23
N MET A 90 -6.82 5.79 -7.55
CA MET A 90 -6.33 4.90 -6.49
C MET A 90 -6.27 5.63 -5.16
N LEU A 91 -6.73 4.93 -4.12
CA LEU A 91 -6.52 5.31 -2.72
C LEU A 91 -5.53 4.31 -2.13
N VAL A 92 -4.37 4.80 -1.72
CA VAL A 92 -3.28 3.95 -1.23
C VAL A 92 -2.81 4.46 0.13
N CYS A 93 -2.74 3.55 1.10
CA CYS A 93 -2.22 3.82 2.43
C CYS A 93 -1.46 2.59 2.93
N GLY A 94 -0.13 2.65 2.87
CA GLY A 94 0.69 1.46 3.10
C GLY A 94 0.41 0.38 2.05
N ASP A 95 0.06 -0.80 2.50
CA ASP A 95 -0.34 -1.93 1.66
C ASP A 95 -1.84 -1.94 1.33
N ASP A 96 -2.60 -1.04 1.92
CA ASP A 96 -4.04 -0.96 1.71
C ASP A 96 -4.33 -0.17 0.42
N LEU A 97 -5.11 -0.76 -0.48
CA LEU A 97 -5.36 -0.26 -1.82
C LEU A 97 -6.83 -0.35 -2.17
N VAL A 98 -7.37 0.75 -2.68
CA VAL A 98 -8.65 0.80 -3.38
C VAL A 98 -8.41 1.34 -4.78
N VAL A 99 -8.91 0.64 -5.78
CA VAL A 99 -8.90 1.08 -7.18
C VAL A 99 -10.34 1.36 -7.59
N ILE A 100 -10.59 2.58 -8.04
CA ILE A 100 -11.88 3.02 -8.58
C ILE A 100 -11.69 3.23 -10.07
N CYS A 101 -12.46 2.53 -10.88
CA CYS A 101 -12.35 2.61 -12.34
C CYS A 101 -13.71 2.41 -13.00
N GLU A 102 -13.79 2.70 -14.31
CA GLU A 102 -14.99 2.45 -15.09
C GLU A 102 -15.29 0.97 -15.21
N SER A 103 -16.57 0.61 -15.05
CA SER A 103 -17.06 -0.74 -15.27
C SER A 103 -17.31 -1.01 -16.75
N ALA A 104 -16.91 -2.21 -17.20
CA ALA A 104 -17.20 -2.71 -18.54
C ALA A 104 -18.25 -3.84 -18.54
N GLY A 105 -18.91 -4.06 -17.41
CA GLY A 105 -19.84 -5.16 -17.17
C GLY A 105 -19.27 -6.22 -16.24
N THR A 106 -20.14 -6.95 -15.57
CA THR A 106 -19.73 -7.89 -14.50
C THR A 106 -18.76 -8.97 -14.94
N GLN A 107 -18.90 -9.50 -16.14
CA GLN A 107 -18.01 -10.53 -16.68
C GLN A 107 -16.63 -9.95 -17.03
N GLU A 108 -16.63 -8.83 -17.74
CA GLU A 108 -15.41 -8.12 -18.12
C GLU A 108 -14.66 -7.61 -16.89
N ASP A 109 -15.37 -7.10 -15.91
CA ASP A 109 -14.79 -6.62 -14.66
C ASP A 109 -14.11 -7.76 -13.89
N ALA A 110 -14.74 -8.92 -13.81
CA ALA A 110 -14.15 -10.10 -13.19
C ALA A 110 -12.89 -10.57 -13.92
N ALA A 111 -12.90 -10.56 -15.26
CA ALA A 111 -11.75 -10.92 -16.08
C ALA A 111 -10.61 -9.91 -15.92
N SER A 112 -10.91 -8.62 -15.93
CA SER A 112 -9.93 -7.55 -15.71
C SER A 112 -9.30 -7.64 -14.33
N LEU A 113 -10.09 -7.95 -13.31
CA LEU A 113 -9.60 -8.10 -11.94
C LEU A 113 -8.64 -9.29 -11.80
N ARG A 114 -8.89 -10.38 -12.52
CA ARG A 114 -7.94 -11.50 -12.58
C ARG A 114 -6.61 -11.09 -13.21
N VAL A 115 -6.63 -10.36 -14.32
CA VAL A 115 -5.42 -9.85 -14.97
C VAL A 115 -4.67 -8.91 -14.04
N PHE A 116 -5.37 -8.02 -13.35
CA PHE A 116 -4.79 -7.15 -12.33
C PHE A 116 -4.10 -7.94 -11.22
N THR A 117 -4.77 -8.94 -10.66
CA THR A 117 -4.24 -9.79 -9.59
C THR A 117 -3.00 -10.57 -10.03
N GLU A 118 -3.03 -11.12 -11.24
CA GLU A 118 -1.88 -11.82 -11.82
C GLU A 118 -0.69 -10.88 -12.02
N ALA A 119 -0.93 -9.65 -12.48
CA ALA A 119 0.10 -8.64 -12.62
C ALA A 119 0.70 -8.25 -11.26
N MET A 120 -0.11 -8.01 -10.24
CA MET A 120 0.36 -7.72 -8.89
C MET A 120 1.22 -8.86 -8.34
N THR A 121 0.82 -10.10 -8.56
CA THR A 121 1.59 -11.29 -8.15
C THR A 121 2.94 -11.34 -8.85
N ARG A 122 3.00 -11.07 -10.17
CA ARG A 122 4.27 -10.99 -10.92
C ARG A 122 5.19 -9.89 -10.40
N TYR A 123 4.61 -8.77 -9.92
CA TYR A 123 5.39 -7.66 -9.34
C TYR A 123 5.74 -7.88 -7.86
N SER A 124 5.53 -9.10 -7.34
CA SER A 124 5.78 -9.42 -5.93
C SER A 124 4.90 -8.60 -4.96
N ALA A 125 3.61 -8.50 -5.28
CA ALA A 125 2.59 -7.90 -4.42
C ALA A 125 1.28 -8.68 -4.48
N PRO A 126 1.30 -10.01 -4.21
CA PRO A 126 0.08 -10.80 -4.25
C PRO A 126 -0.91 -10.29 -3.20
N PRO A 127 -2.22 -10.23 -3.51
CA PRO A 127 -3.23 -9.88 -2.54
C PRO A 127 -3.34 -10.96 -1.46
N GLY A 128 -3.63 -10.55 -0.22
CA GLY A 128 -3.91 -11.49 0.87
C GLY A 128 -5.22 -12.23 0.64
N ASP A 129 -6.30 -11.48 0.46
CA ASP A 129 -7.60 -12.00 0.06
C ASP A 129 -7.85 -11.74 -1.43
N PRO A 130 -8.58 -12.63 -2.14
CA PRO A 130 -8.94 -12.38 -3.52
C PRO A 130 -9.76 -11.08 -3.63
N PRO A 131 -9.33 -10.10 -4.43
CA PRO A 131 -10.09 -8.88 -4.61
C PRO A 131 -11.40 -9.18 -5.32
N GLN A 132 -12.48 -8.53 -4.88
CA GLN A 132 -13.81 -8.64 -5.46
C GLN A 132 -14.23 -7.28 -6.03
N PRO A 133 -14.89 -7.24 -7.21
CA PRO A 133 -15.46 -6.00 -7.68
C PRO A 133 -16.61 -5.59 -6.77
N GLU A 134 -16.65 -4.31 -6.41
CA GLU A 134 -17.71 -3.72 -5.60
C GLU A 134 -18.32 -2.56 -6.37
N TYR A 135 -19.64 -2.50 -6.41
CA TYR A 135 -20.38 -1.50 -7.18
C TYR A 135 -21.09 -0.47 -6.31
N ASP A 136 -21.02 -0.65 -5.00
CA ASP A 136 -21.55 0.30 -4.02
C ASP A 136 -20.39 0.83 -3.16
N LEU A 137 -20.19 2.15 -3.24
CA LEU A 137 -19.15 2.83 -2.49
C LEU A 137 -19.28 2.62 -0.97
N GLU A 138 -20.51 2.50 -0.46
CA GLU A 138 -20.76 2.28 0.97
C GLU A 138 -20.33 0.91 1.48
N LEU A 139 -20.09 -0.06 0.58
CA LEU A 139 -19.64 -1.42 0.93
C LEU A 139 -18.12 -1.57 0.95
N ILE A 140 -17.38 -0.51 0.63
CA ILE A 140 -15.91 -0.53 0.64
C ILE A 140 -15.39 -0.42 2.07
N THR A 141 -14.37 -1.23 2.38
CA THR A 141 -13.55 -1.12 3.58
C THR A 141 -12.13 -0.75 3.18
N SER A 142 -11.58 0.31 3.77
CA SER A 142 -10.21 0.76 3.56
C SER A 142 -9.65 1.33 4.86
N CYS A 143 -8.41 1.02 5.19
CA CYS A 143 -7.75 1.44 6.43
C CYS A 143 -8.58 1.11 7.69
N SER A 144 -9.16 -0.08 7.73
CA SER A 144 -10.06 -0.53 8.81
C SER A 144 -11.27 0.40 9.02
N SER A 145 -11.68 1.10 7.98
CA SER A 145 -12.79 2.05 8.01
C SER A 145 -13.80 1.73 6.91
N ASN A 146 -15.06 2.06 7.18
CA ASN A 146 -16.14 1.94 6.22
C ASN A 146 -16.55 3.33 5.70
N VAL A 147 -17.13 3.36 4.50
CA VAL A 147 -17.65 4.58 3.92
C VAL A 147 -19.04 4.88 4.49
N SER A 148 -19.23 6.10 4.94
CA SER A 148 -20.53 6.64 5.36
C SER A 148 -20.88 7.87 4.54
N VAL A 149 -22.17 8.20 4.50
CA VAL A 149 -22.71 9.33 3.74
C VAL A 149 -23.28 10.37 4.69
N ALA A 150 -22.90 11.62 4.46
CA ALA A 150 -23.55 12.79 5.03
C ALA A 150 -24.06 13.70 3.91
N HIS A 151 -24.80 14.76 4.26
CA HIS A 151 -25.23 15.78 3.32
C HIS A 151 -24.67 17.13 3.77
N ASP A 152 -24.14 17.88 2.83
CA ASP A 152 -23.71 19.25 3.08
C ASP A 152 -24.93 20.21 3.18
N ALA A 153 -24.65 21.49 3.43
CA ALA A 153 -25.70 22.51 3.57
C ALA A 153 -26.56 22.70 2.29
N SER A 154 -26.06 22.27 1.13
CA SER A 154 -26.77 22.29 -0.14
C SER A 154 -27.61 21.03 -0.40
N GLY A 155 -27.53 20.03 0.49
CA GLY A 155 -28.16 18.73 0.32
C GLY A 155 -27.37 17.74 -0.56
N LYS A 156 -26.16 18.09 -0.96
CA LYS A 156 -25.27 17.21 -1.74
C LYS A 156 -24.67 16.13 -0.85
N ARG A 157 -24.61 14.89 -1.37
CA ARG A 157 -23.96 13.78 -0.68
C ARG A 157 -22.47 14.03 -0.52
N VAL A 158 -21.96 13.81 0.70
CA VAL A 158 -20.55 13.84 1.04
C VAL A 158 -20.19 12.49 1.66
N TYR A 159 -19.21 11.82 1.08
CA TYR A 159 -18.70 10.53 1.57
C TYR A 159 -17.53 10.75 2.50
N TYR A 160 -17.46 9.98 3.58
CA TYR A 160 -16.37 10.02 4.52
C TYR A 160 -16.08 8.62 5.08
N LEU A 161 -14.87 8.42 5.56
CA LEU A 161 -14.45 7.18 6.20
C LEU A 161 -14.70 7.25 7.71
N THR A 162 -15.31 6.22 8.26
CA THR A 162 -15.55 6.09 9.69
C THR A 162 -15.28 4.66 10.16
N ARG A 163 -14.92 4.49 11.41
CA ARG A 163 -14.68 3.17 12.00
C ARG A 163 -15.53 2.95 13.24
N ASP A 164 -15.73 1.66 13.57
CA ASP A 164 -16.30 1.25 14.83
C ASP A 164 -15.46 1.79 16.00
N PRO A 165 -16.04 2.52 16.95
CA PRO A 165 -15.31 3.10 18.08
C PRO A 165 -14.77 2.07 19.07
N THR A 166 -15.22 0.82 19.02
CA THR A 166 -14.79 -0.26 19.92
C THR A 166 -13.28 -0.49 19.86
N THR A 167 -12.71 -0.55 18.65
CA THR A 167 -11.27 -0.78 18.49
C THR A 167 -10.40 0.37 19.01
N PRO A 168 -10.67 1.65 18.68
CA PRO A 168 -9.94 2.78 19.27
C PRO A 168 -10.06 2.82 20.81
N LEU A 169 -11.24 2.57 21.35
CA LEU A 169 -11.45 2.57 22.80
C LEU A 169 -10.68 1.44 23.48
N ALA A 170 -10.70 0.24 22.93
CA ALA A 170 -9.94 -0.90 23.46
C ALA A 170 -8.43 -0.61 23.44
N ARG A 171 -7.91 0.00 22.37
CA ARG A 171 -6.49 0.36 22.28
C ARG A 171 -6.09 1.51 23.22
N ALA A 172 -6.99 2.45 23.46
CA ALA A 172 -6.74 3.55 24.40
C ALA A 172 -6.73 3.12 25.86
N ALA A 173 -7.32 1.97 26.17
CA ALA A 173 -7.36 1.40 27.53
C ALA A 173 -6.10 0.57 27.87
N TRP A 174 -5.13 0.46 27.00
CA TRP A 174 -3.87 -0.28 27.19
C TRP A 174 -2.77 0.58 27.81
#